data_8611a61d67af0d4ddd4a2f1897c8660f
#
_entry.id   8611a61d67af0d4ddd4a2f1897c8660f
#
_cell.length_a   1.000
_cell.length_b   1.000
_cell.length_c   1.000
_cell.angle_alpha   90.00
_cell.angle_beta   90.00
_cell.angle_gamma   90.00
#
_symmetry.space_group_name_H-M   'P 1'
#
loop_
_entity.id
_entity.type
_entity.pdbx_description
1 polymer ?
#
loop_
_entity_poly.entity_id
_entity_poly.type
_entity_poly.pdbx_seq_one_letter_code
_entity_poly.pdbx_strand_id
1 'polypeptide(L)'
;LLDEPTNHLDLQAIEWLEDFLLDYEGTVIVVSHDRYFLNVVCTHIVDIDYSKVKMYVGNYEFWYESSQMMERLIKQQNKKAEEKIKELQTFIQRFSANKSKSKQATSRKKMLDKLTVEELPASSRRYPFVGFDMDREAGRDLLTVDGLSKTVNGEKLLNNISFTLNHDDKIAIIGENEIAITALMQILAGEDEPDEGTVKWGVSTSRSYFPKDNSKYFDGCELNLVDWLRQYSAAGFETQNESYIRGFLGRMLFSGDDVFKQINVLSGGEKVRCMLSRMMLYGSNVLILDQPTNHLDLESITAVNNGLKAFKGNVIFASHDHEFVNTVANRIIDIREDGTIVDRMCTFDEYIEMKRGN
;
A
#
# COMPACT_ATOMS: atom_id res chain seq x y z
N LEU A 1 -2.97 -22.64 15.11
CA LEU A 1 -2.04 -21.76 14.44
C LEU A 1 -2.58 -21.47 13.04
N LEU A 2 -2.79 -20.21 12.70
CA LEU A 2 -3.29 -19.74 11.41
C LEU A 2 -2.23 -18.83 10.77
N ASP A 3 -1.94 -19.06 9.50
CA ASP A 3 -0.98 -18.30 8.72
C ASP A 3 -1.71 -17.68 7.52
N GLU A 4 -1.81 -16.37 7.49
CA GLU A 4 -2.53 -15.58 6.49
C GLU A 4 -3.95 -16.14 6.18
N PRO A 5 -4.80 -16.33 7.20
CA PRO A 5 -6.08 -17.03 7.02
C PRO A 5 -7.10 -16.24 6.19
N THR A 6 -6.94 -14.94 6.04
CA THR A 6 -7.83 -14.07 5.25
C THR A 6 -7.50 -14.05 3.77
N ASN A 7 -6.31 -14.55 3.38
CA ASN A 7 -5.93 -14.61 1.97
C ASN A 7 -6.88 -15.50 1.18
N HIS A 8 -7.35 -15.00 0.04
CA HIS A 8 -8.26 -15.70 -0.89
C HIS A 8 -9.67 -16.00 -0.33
N LEU A 9 -10.05 -15.42 0.81
CA LEU A 9 -11.42 -15.45 1.32
C LEU A 9 -12.18 -14.22 0.84
N ASP A 10 -13.46 -14.39 0.55
CA ASP A 10 -14.38 -13.28 0.36
C ASP A 10 -14.76 -12.63 1.72
N LEU A 11 -15.41 -11.49 1.66
CA LEU A 11 -15.78 -10.74 2.86
C LEU A 11 -16.70 -11.53 3.81
N GLN A 12 -17.62 -12.36 3.28
CA GLN A 12 -18.53 -13.16 4.09
C GLN A 12 -17.78 -14.28 4.82
N ALA A 13 -16.83 -14.94 4.15
CA ALA A 13 -16.00 -15.95 4.76
C ALA A 13 -15.06 -15.37 5.83
N ILE A 14 -14.57 -14.14 5.64
CA ILE A 14 -13.78 -13.44 6.66
C ILE A 14 -14.65 -13.11 7.87
N GLU A 15 -15.85 -12.53 7.70
CA GLU A 15 -16.80 -12.27 8.81
C GLU A 15 -17.12 -13.55 9.58
N TRP A 16 -17.40 -14.65 8.87
CA TRP A 16 -17.65 -15.94 9.52
C TRP A 16 -16.44 -16.42 10.33
N LEU A 17 -15.23 -16.25 9.81
CA LEU A 17 -14.00 -16.64 10.50
C LEU A 17 -13.77 -15.78 11.75
N GLU A 18 -14.04 -14.48 11.67
CA GLU A 18 -13.97 -13.55 12.81
C GLU A 18 -14.90 -14.01 13.94
N ASP A 19 -16.18 -14.21 13.62
CA ASP A 19 -17.19 -14.66 14.58
C ASP A 19 -16.80 -16.02 15.21
N PHE A 20 -16.35 -16.97 14.39
CA PHE A 20 -15.86 -18.25 14.87
C PHE A 20 -14.68 -18.13 15.85
N LEU A 21 -13.72 -17.24 15.56
CA LEU A 21 -12.54 -17.05 16.40
C LEU A 21 -12.85 -16.27 17.69
N LEU A 22 -13.81 -15.35 17.67
CA LEU A 22 -14.29 -14.65 18.86
C LEU A 22 -14.96 -15.57 19.85
N ASP A 23 -15.69 -16.58 19.37
CA ASP A 23 -16.38 -17.58 20.21
C ASP A 23 -15.47 -18.75 20.61
N TYR A 24 -14.26 -18.85 20.06
CA TYR A 24 -13.37 -19.96 20.30
C TYR A 24 -12.68 -19.87 21.67
N GLU A 25 -12.96 -20.80 22.57
CA GLU A 25 -12.42 -20.80 23.95
C GLU A 25 -10.93 -21.16 24.07
N GLY A 26 -10.30 -21.63 22.99
CA GLY A 26 -8.90 -22.04 23.00
C GLY A 26 -7.92 -20.92 22.70
N THR A 27 -6.62 -21.20 22.79
CA THR A 27 -5.57 -20.26 22.38
C THR A 27 -5.35 -20.32 20.88
N VAL A 28 -5.45 -19.18 20.21
CA VAL A 28 -5.19 -19.04 18.77
C VAL A 28 -3.95 -18.16 18.57
N ILE A 29 -3.08 -18.58 17.66
CA ILE A 29 -1.96 -17.76 17.18
C ILE A 29 -2.19 -17.52 15.70
N VAL A 30 -2.27 -16.26 15.32
CA VAL A 30 -2.51 -15.79 13.96
C VAL A 30 -1.32 -15.02 13.46
N VAL A 31 -0.91 -15.28 12.21
CA VAL A 31 -0.04 -14.42 11.43
C VAL A 31 -0.89 -13.87 10.30
N SER A 32 -1.01 -12.54 10.20
CA SER A 32 -1.79 -11.89 9.14
C SER A 32 -1.28 -10.49 8.83
N HIS A 33 -1.49 -10.06 7.60
CA HIS A 33 -1.31 -8.68 7.15
C HIS A 33 -2.61 -7.90 7.06
N ASP A 34 -3.74 -8.52 7.41
CA ASP A 34 -5.04 -7.86 7.52
C ASP A 34 -5.20 -7.18 8.88
N ARG A 35 -5.15 -5.85 8.89
CA ARG A 35 -5.21 -5.05 10.12
C ARG A 35 -6.58 -5.10 10.77
N TYR A 36 -7.64 -5.08 9.96
CA TYR A 36 -8.99 -5.14 10.48
C TYR A 36 -9.23 -6.46 11.21
N PHE A 37 -8.89 -7.57 10.55
CA PHE A 37 -8.95 -8.90 11.13
C PHE A 37 -8.15 -9.00 12.45
N LEU A 38 -6.87 -8.54 12.45
CA LEU A 38 -6.06 -8.51 13.67
C LEU A 38 -6.67 -7.63 14.77
N ASN A 39 -7.33 -6.56 14.39
CA ASN A 39 -7.96 -5.64 15.34
C ASN A 39 -9.21 -6.24 16.00
N VAL A 40 -9.97 -7.03 15.25
CA VAL A 40 -11.20 -7.68 15.71
C VAL A 40 -10.89 -8.90 16.57
N VAL A 41 -9.99 -9.81 16.10
CA VAL A 41 -9.82 -11.13 16.74
C VAL A 41 -8.70 -11.18 17.78
N CYS A 42 -7.70 -10.27 17.72
CA CYS A 42 -6.52 -10.37 18.57
C CYS A 42 -6.66 -9.59 19.88
N THR A 43 -6.40 -10.25 21.00
CA THR A 43 -6.31 -9.65 22.34
C THR A 43 -4.87 -9.30 22.74
N HIS A 44 -3.90 -9.88 22.04
CA HIS A 44 -2.46 -9.67 22.26
C HIS A 44 -1.76 -9.58 20.91
N ILE A 45 -0.78 -8.69 20.79
CA ILE A 45 0.09 -8.61 19.62
C ILE A 45 1.52 -9.00 20.00
N VAL A 46 2.08 -9.93 19.26
CA VAL A 46 3.49 -10.33 19.38
C VAL A 46 4.28 -9.66 18.27
N ASP A 47 5.13 -8.74 18.66
CA ASP A 47 5.97 -7.96 17.76
C ASP A 47 7.38 -8.55 17.70
N ILE A 48 7.83 -8.90 16.49
CA ILE A 48 9.17 -9.41 16.23
C ILE A 48 9.93 -8.36 15.43
N ASP A 49 10.65 -7.48 16.13
CA ASP A 49 11.48 -6.46 15.52
C ASP A 49 12.75 -6.23 16.34
N TYR A 50 13.77 -5.60 15.76
CA TYR A 50 15.07 -5.33 16.40
C TYR A 50 15.73 -6.60 16.98
N SER A 51 15.54 -7.77 16.33
CA SER A 51 16.00 -9.08 16.83
C SER A 51 15.47 -9.43 18.22
N LYS A 52 14.32 -8.89 18.59
CA LYS A 52 13.65 -9.13 19.88
C LYS A 52 12.18 -9.46 19.64
N VAL A 53 11.64 -10.26 20.54
CA VAL A 53 10.21 -10.57 20.59
C VAL A 53 9.61 -9.77 21.75
N LYS A 54 8.57 -9.00 21.48
CA LYS A 54 7.83 -8.24 22.48
C LYS A 54 6.35 -8.57 22.37
N MET A 55 5.70 -8.76 23.50
CA MET A 55 4.25 -8.99 23.58
C MET A 55 3.58 -7.72 24.14
N TYR A 56 2.51 -7.31 23.49
CA TYR A 56 1.66 -6.21 23.88
C TYR A 56 0.26 -6.75 24.19
N VAL A 57 -0.34 -6.29 25.27
CA VAL A 57 -1.72 -6.58 25.64
C VAL A 57 -2.61 -5.54 24.97
N GLY A 58 -3.47 -5.95 24.09
CA GLY A 58 -4.33 -5.10 23.29
C GLY A 58 -4.41 -5.59 21.85
N ASN A 59 -5.22 -4.92 21.03
CA ASN A 59 -5.40 -5.20 19.63
C ASN A 59 -4.30 -4.55 18.77
N TYR A 60 -4.41 -4.69 17.44
CA TYR A 60 -3.44 -4.15 16.49
C TYR A 60 -3.34 -2.62 16.58
N GLU A 61 -4.44 -1.90 16.69
CA GLU A 61 -4.47 -0.44 16.75
C GLU A 61 -3.72 0.08 17.99
N PHE A 62 -4.00 -0.49 19.16
CA PHE A 62 -3.28 -0.14 20.39
C PHE A 62 -1.76 -0.37 20.27
N TRP A 63 -1.37 -1.52 19.69
CA TRP A 63 0.04 -1.79 19.44
C TRP A 63 0.65 -0.78 18.47
N TYR A 64 -0.04 -0.47 17.38
CA TYR A 64 0.45 0.46 16.35
C TYR A 64 0.68 1.86 16.92
N GLU A 65 -0.28 2.42 17.63
CA GLU A 65 -0.16 3.72 18.29
C GLU A 65 0.96 3.75 19.32
N SER A 66 1.04 2.70 20.17
CA SER A 66 2.09 2.56 21.18
C SER A 66 3.48 2.47 20.56
N SER A 67 3.63 1.73 19.48
CA SER A 67 4.90 1.57 18.76
C SER A 67 5.34 2.88 18.09
N GLN A 68 4.44 3.60 17.46
CA GLN A 68 4.67 4.91 16.87
C GLN A 68 5.08 5.97 17.91
N MET A 69 4.40 5.97 19.05
CA MET A 69 4.74 6.87 20.16
C MET A 69 6.15 6.58 20.69
N MET A 70 6.48 5.30 20.90
CA MET A 70 7.79 4.88 21.38
C MET A 70 8.90 5.28 20.40
N GLU A 71 8.70 5.05 19.12
CA GLU A 71 9.65 5.44 18.07
C GLU A 71 9.91 6.96 18.06
N ARG A 72 8.85 7.77 18.18
CA ARG A 72 8.96 9.24 18.26
C ARG A 72 9.74 9.67 19.48
N LEU A 73 9.48 9.06 20.65
CA LEU A 73 10.19 9.36 21.89
C LEU A 73 11.68 9.03 21.75
N ILE A 74 12.03 7.87 21.23
CA ILE A 74 13.42 7.46 21.01
C ILE A 74 14.12 8.39 20.02
N LYS A 75 13.48 8.74 18.90
CA LYS A 75 14.04 9.71 17.94
C LYS A 75 14.30 11.09 18.59
N GLN A 76 13.38 11.56 19.43
CA GLN A 76 13.58 12.82 20.17
C GLN A 76 14.71 12.73 21.19
N GLN A 77 14.82 11.62 21.91
CA GLN A 77 15.91 11.40 22.88
C GLN A 77 17.26 11.33 22.16
N ASN A 78 17.35 10.58 21.07
CA ASN A 78 18.57 10.49 20.27
C ASN A 78 18.99 11.84 19.70
N LYS A 79 18.07 12.61 19.15
CA LYS A 79 18.37 13.96 18.66
C LYS A 79 18.94 14.87 19.77
N LYS A 80 18.33 14.86 20.96
CA LYS A 80 18.86 15.62 22.13
C LYS A 80 20.24 15.12 22.56
N ALA A 81 20.46 13.80 22.53
CA ALA A 81 21.76 13.22 22.88
C ALA A 81 22.83 13.62 21.85
N GLU A 82 22.54 13.56 20.55
CA GLU A 82 23.44 14.00 19.48
C GLU A 82 23.79 15.48 19.57
N GLU A 83 22.82 16.35 19.80
CA GLU A 83 23.06 17.79 20.02
C GLU A 83 23.99 18.01 21.21
N LYS A 84 23.77 17.27 22.31
CA LYS A 84 24.61 17.34 23.51
C LYS A 84 26.01 16.80 23.28
N ILE A 85 26.15 15.70 22.56
CA ILE A 85 27.44 15.15 22.16
C ILE A 85 28.22 16.17 21.32
N LYS A 86 27.58 16.79 20.33
CA LYS A 86 28.19 17.81 19.47
C LYS A 86 28.65 19.04 20.27
N GLU A 87 27.82 19.50 21.22
CA GLU A 87 28.18 20.61 22.11
C GLU A 87 29.43 20.26 22.96
N LEU A 88 29.44 19.08 23.60
CA LEU A 88 30.54 18.60 24.41
C LEU A 88 31.82 18.40 23.61
N GLN A 89 31.74 17.81 22.43
CA GLN A 89 32.88 17.64 21.51
C GLN A 89 33.47 18.99 21.10
N THR A 90 32.64 19.94 20.70
CA THR A 90 33.06 21.29 20.32
C THR A 90 33.76 22.01 21.49
N PHE A 91 33.25 21.86 22.70
CA PHE A 91 33.88 22.44 23.90
C PHE A 91 35.23 21.78 24.21
N ILE A 92 35.30 20.44 24.18
CA ILE A 92 36.52 19.68 24.43
C ILE A 92 37.60 20.09 23.41
N GLN A 93 37.25 20.15 22.12
CA GLN A 93 38.16 20.54 21.06
C GLN A 93 38.72 21.96 21.24
N ARG A 94 37.88 22.93 21.65
CA ARG A 94 38.27 24.32 21.87
C ARG A 94 39.17 24.53 23.11
N PHE A 95 39.00 23.74 24.17
CA PHE A 95 39.59 24.01 25.45
C PHE A 95 40.53 22.93 25.98
N SER A 96 40.77 21.83 25.23
CA SER A 96 41.67 20.75 25.63
C SER A 96 43.11 21.22 25.84
N ALA A 97 43.58 22.18 25.07
CA ALA A 97 44.94 22.73 25.16
C ALA A 97 45.08 23.88 26.17
N ASN A 98 44.01 24.35 26.77
CA ASN A 98 44.02 25.50 27.70
C ASN A 98 44.19 25.04 29.16
N LYS A 99 45.37 25.33 29.77
CA LYS A 99 45.69 24.92 31.14
C LYS A 99 44.66 25.31 32.18
N SER A 100 44.03 26.51 32.08
CA SER A 100 43.03 26.98 33.04
C SER A 100 41.68 26.26 32.92
N LYS A 101 41.33 25.71 31.77
CA LYS A 101 40.08 25.02 31.49
C LYS A 101 40.22 23.50 31.35
N SER A 102 41.41 22.95 31.50
CA SER A 102 41.73 21.53 31.38
C SER A 102 40.86 20.63 32.27
N LYS A 103 40.65 21.04 33.53
CA LYS A 103 39.77 20.31 34.46
C LYS A 103 38.32 20.25 33.97
N GLN A 104 37.81 21.35 33.37
CA GLN A 104 36.46 21.39 32.81
C GLN A 104 36.35 20.53 31.55
N ALA A 105 37.37 20.53 30.69
CA ALA A 105 37.42 19.67 29.52
C ALA A 105 37.44 18.18 29.91
N THR A 106 38.20 17.80 30.93
CA THR A 106 38.25 16.43 31.47
C THR A 106 36.89 16.00 32.06
N SER A 107 36.21 16.89 32.79
CA SER A 107 34.88 16.62 33.33
C SER A 107 33.85 16.41 32.22
N ARG A 108 33.89 17.24 31.18
CA ARG A 108 33.00 17.09 29.99
C ARG A 108 33.31 15.88 29.14
N LYS A 109 34.57 15.46 29.09
CA LYS A 109 34.95 14.18 28.44
C LYS A 109 34.33 13.00 29.19
N LYS A 110 34.34 12.98 30.51
CA LYS A 110 33.65 11.96 31.30
C LYS A 110 32.12 12.00 31.15
N MET A 111 31.53 13.16 30.89
CA MET A 111 30.11 13.26 30.55
C MET A 111 29.85 12.72 29.14
N LEU A 112 30.72 12.99 28.17
CA LEU A 112 30.61 12.46 26.80
C LEU A 112 30.70 10.92 26.79
N ASP A 113 31.63 10.35 27.57
CA ASP A 113 31.82 8.90 27.71
C ASP A 113 30.59 8.19 28.34
N LYS A 114 29.75 8.93 29.05
CA LYS A 114 28.49 8.43 29.66
C LYS A 114 27.24 8.64 28.79
N LEU A 115 27.33 9.49 27.78
CA LEU A 115 26.25 9.70 26.84
C LEU A 115 26.29 8.58 25.78
N THR A 116 25.50 7.55 26.01
CA THR A 116 25.19 6.57 24.98
C THR A 116 24.01 7.10 24.15
N VAL A 117 24.22 7.28 22.87
CA VAL A 117 23.12 7.26 21.90
C VAL A 117 22.65 5.81 21.90
N GLU A 118 21.42 5.55 22.28
CA GLU A 118 20.85 4.24 22.01
C GLU A 118 20.86 4.04 20.49
N GLU A 119 21.84 3.34 20.00
CA GLU A 119 21.79 2.80 18.65
C GLU A 119 20.59 1.84 18.63
N LEU A 120 19.47 2.33 18.17
CA LEU A 120 18.40 1.43 17.77
C LEU A 120 18.98 0.58 16.64
N PRO A 121 19.04 -0.74 16.81
CA PRO A 121 19.32 -1.60 15.67
C PRO A 121 18.35 -1.19 14.56
N ALA A 122 18.79 -1.25 13.32
CA ALA A 122 17.92 -0.88 12.21
C ALA A 122 16.64 -1.73 12.29
N SER A 123 15.48 -1.06 12.34
CA SER A 123 14.21 -1.78 12.24
C SER A 123 14.15 -2.57 10.95
N SER A 124 13.64 -3.77 11.00
CA SER A 124 13.36 -4.55 9.80
C SER A 124 12.21 -3.95 8.99
N ARG A 125 11.39 -3.11 9.64
CA ARG A 125 10.26 -2.42 9.01
C ARG A 125 10.76 -1.26 8.16
N ARG A 126 10.52 -1.38 6.87
CA ARG A 126 10.82 -0.34 5.89
C ARG A 126 9.57 -0.04 5.10
N TYR A 127 9.19 1.23 5.06
CA TYR A 127 8.05 1.69 4.27
C TYR A 127 8.54 2.09 2.88
N PRO A 128 8.02 1.48 1.81
CA PRO A 128 8.27 2.00 0.47
C PRO A 128 7.61 3.37 0.32
N PHE A 129 8.14 4.18 -0.57
CA PHE A 129 7.50 5.44 -0.92
C PHE A 129 6.54 5.20 -2.07
N VAL A 130 5.24 5.33 -1.82
CA VAL A 130 4.20 5.31 -2.85
C VAL A 130 3.59 6.71 -2.94
N GLY A 131 3.77 7.36 -4.08
CA GLY A 131 3.21 8.68 -4.37
C GLY A 131 2.87 8.76 -5.86
N PHE A 132 1.60 8.98 -6.14
CA PHE A 132 1.11 9.11 -7.52
C PHE A 132 0.98 10.60 -7.86
N ASP A 133 1.64 11.02 -8.91
CA ASP A 133 1.52 12.35 -9.49
C ASP A 133 0.83 12.27 -10.85
N MET A 134 0.17 13.34 -11.27
CA MET A 134 -0.49 13.43 -12.56
C MET A 134 0.30 14.35 -13.47
N ASP A 135 0.56 13.94 -14.70
CA ASP A 135 1.19 14.80 -15.71
C ASP A 135 0.26 15.95 -16.13
N ARG A 136 -1.06 15.71 -16.07
CA ARG A 136 -2.11 16.70 -16.37
C ARG A 136 -3.39 16.39 -15.61
N GLU A 137 -4.14 17.41 -15.31
CA GLU A 137 -5.49 17.27 -14.79
C GLU A 137 -6.44 16.72 -15.86
N ALA A 138 -7.41 15.92 -15.41
CA ALA A 138 -8.46 15.41 -16.28
C ALA A 138 -9.47 16.52 -16.61
N GLY A 139 -10.08 16.46 -17.81
CA GLY A 139 -11.15 17.36 -18.21
C GLY A 139 -12.48 16.99 -17.53
N ARG A 140 -13.56 17.67 -17.93
CA ARG A 140 -14.89 17.52 -17.33
C ARG A 140 -15.45 16.09 -17.43
N ASP A 141 -15.31 15.48 -18.61
CA ASP A 141 -15.83 14.15 -18.88
C ASP A 141 -14.71 13.13 -18.65
N LEU A 142 -14.86 12.25 -17.67
CA LEU A 142 -13.86 11.26 -17.28
C LEU A 142 -14.16 9.88 -17.87
N LEU A 143 -15.29 9.29 -17.47
CA LEU A 143 -15.74 7.97 -17.91
C LEU A 143 -17.27 7.94 -17.92
N THR A 144 -17.83 7.36 -18.97
CA THR A 144 -19.23 6.97 -19.05
C THR A 144 -19.30 5.50 -19.46
N VAL A 145 -19.93 4.69 -18.64
CA VAL A 145 -20.31 3.31 -18.90
C VAL A 145 -21.81 3.27 -19.12
N ASP A 146 -22.28 2.72 -20.22
CA ASP A 146 -23.70 2.69 -20.58
C ASP A 146 -24.09 1.30 -21.10
N GLY A 147 -24.99 0.65 -20.37
CA GLY A 147 -25.59 -0.64 -20.72
C GLY A 147 -24.61 -1.81 -20.83
N LEU A 148 -23.49 -1.76 -20.11
CA LEU A 148 -22.42 -2.75 -20.22
C LEU A 148 -22.87 -4.13 -19.76
N SER A 149 -22.68 -5.14 -20.61
CA SER A 149 -22.90 -6.56 -20.26
C SER A 149 -21.69 -7.39 -20.70
N LYS A 150 -21.37 -8.42 -19.91
CA LYS A 150 -20.27 -9.35 -20.17
C LYS A 150 -20.62 -10.76 -19.71
N THR A 151 -20.37 -11.72 -20.60
CA THR A 151 -20.51 -13.15 -20.35
C THR A 151 -19.14 -13.81 -20.36
N VAL A 152 -18.83 -14.60 -19.37
CA VAL A 152 -17.58 -15.36 -19.26
C VAL A 152 -17.92 -16.82 -19.03
N ASN A 153 -17.37 -17.72 -19.83
CA ASN A 153 -17.63 -19.18 -19.75
C ASN A 153 -19.12 -19.57 -19.83
N GLY A 154 -19.96 -18.75 -20.49
CA GLY A 154 -21.39 -18.99 -20.64
C GLY A 154 -22.25 -18.46 -19.51
N GLU A 155 -21.67 -17.83 -18.50
CA GLU A 155 -22.35 -17.16 -17.40
C GLU A 155 -22.31 -15.64 -17.60
N LYS A 156 -23.48 -14.98 -17.49
CA LYS A 156 -23.58 -13.53 -17.61
C LYS A 156 -23.18 -12.87 -16.29
N LEU A 157 -21.91 -12.43 -16.21
CA LEU A 157 -21.32 -11.88 -15.00
C LEU A 157 -21.63 -10.40 -14.79
N LEU A 158 -21.79 -9.63 -15.87
CA LEU A 158 -22.15 -8.22 -15.85
C LEU A 158 -23.41 -8.03 -16.68
N ASN A 159 -24.42 -7.36 -16.13
CA ASN A 159 -25.74 -7.28 -16.73
C ASN A 159 -26.26 -5.85 -16.73
N ASN A 160 -26.18 -5.20 -17.91
CA ASN A 160 -26.73 -3.87 -18.17
C ASN A 160 -26.25 -2.80 -17.16
N ILE A 161 -24.95 -2.75 -16.91
CA ILE A 161 -24.35 -1.83 -15.94
C ILE A 161 -24.17 -0.44 -16.55
N SER A 162 -24.56 0.58 -15.80
CA SER A 162 -24.36 1.97 -16.21
C SER A 162 -23.91 2.81 -15.03
N PHE A 163 -22.82 3.55 -15.19
CA PHE A 163 -22.31 4.52 -14.23
C PHE A 163 -21.37 5.54 -14.90
N THR A 164 -21.09 6.63 -14.20
CA THR A 164 -20.14 7.65 -14.63
C THR A 164 -19.07 7.85 -13.57
N LEU A 165 -17.86 8.24 -13.96
CA LEU A 165 -16.80 8.67 -13.04
C LEU A 165 -16.81 10.18 -12.96
N ASN A 166 -16.93 10.73 -11.75
CA ASN A 166 -16.85 12.16 -11.48
C ASN A 166 -15.48 12.56 -10.95
N HIS A 167 -15.17 13.84 -10.93
CA HIS A 167 -13.96 14.32 -10.26
C HIS A 167 -13.94 13.91 -8.79
N ASP A 168 -12.76 13.60 -8.29
CA ASP A 168 -12.49 13.19 -6.92
C ASP A 168 -13.11 11.83 -6.52
N ASP A 169 -13.77 11.12 -7.44
CA ASP A 169 -14.29 9.78 -7.16
C ASP A 169 -13.12 8.81 -6.91
N LYS A 170 -13.21 8.13 -5.76
CA LYS A 170 -12.40 6.95 -5.43
C LYS A 170 -13.35 5.79 -5.23
N ILE A 171 -13.57 5.04 -6.31
CA ILE A 171 -14.58 3.98 -6.37
C ILE A 171 -13.96 2.66 -5.95
N ALA A 172 -14.52 2.04 -4.91
CA ALA A 172 -14.26 0.64 -4.65
C ALA A 172 -15.31 -0.22 -5.36
N ILE A 173 -14.84 -1.17 -6.15
CA ILE A 173 -15.67 -2.22 -6.76
C ILE A 173 -15.64 -3.43 -5.83
N ILE A 174 -16.80 -3.83 -5.34
CA ILE A 174 -16.97 -4.99 -4.48
C ILE A 174 -17.97 -5.96 -5.09
N GLY A 175 -18.05 -7.18 -4.59
CA GLY A 175 -18.99 -8.21 -5.04
C GLY A 175 -18.50 -9.59 -4.64
N GLU A 176 -19.40 -10.57 -4.64
CA GLU A 176 -19.09 -11.95 -4.30
C GLU A 176 -18.34 -12.69 -5.43
N ASN A 177 -18.57 -12.26 -6.68
CA ASN A 177 -17.95 -12.88 -7.85
C ASN A 177 -16.70 -12.10 -8.29
N GLU A 178 -15.52 -12.57 -7.89
CA GLU A 178 -14.25 -11.96 -8.27
C GLU A 178 -13.99 -11.94 -9.79
N ILE A 179 -14.54 -12.92 -10.53
CA ILE A 179 -14.38 -12.96 -12.00
C ILE A 179 -15.14 -11.79 -12.62
N ALA A 180 -16.32 -11.44 -12.07
CA ALA A 180 -17.09 -10.28 -12.52
C ALA A 180 -16.33 -8.96 -12.26
N ILE A 181 -15.71 -8.83 -11.08
CA ILE A 181 -14.90 -7.66 -10.72
C ILE A 181 -13.72 -7.52 -11.67
N THR A 182 -12.93 -8.59 -11.85
CA THR A 182 -11.77 -8.58 -12.75
C THR A 182 -12.17 -8.30 -14.20
N ALA A 183 -13.28 -8.88 -14.70
CA ALA A 183 -13.80 -8.62 -16.04
C ALA A 183 -14.15 -7.12 -16.23
N LEU A 184 -14.82 -6.52 -15.25
CA LEU A 184 -15.10 -5.08 -15.28
C LEU A 184 -13.81 -4.25 -15.30
N MET A 185 -12.84 -4.57 -14.43
CA MET A 185 -11.56 -3.87 -14.39
C MET A 185 -10.79 -3.96 -15.71
N GLN A 186 -10.76 -5.14 -16.35
CA GLN A 186 -10.13 -5.35 -17.64
C GLN A 186 -10.81 -4.55 -18.76
N ILE A 187 -12.15 -4.51 -18.77
CA ILE A 187 -12.91 -3.70 -19.74
C ILE A 187 -12.62 -2.21 -19.54
N LEU A 188 -12.62 -1.73 -18.31
CA LEU A 188 -12.27 -0.33 -18.00
C LEU A 188 -10.82 0.01 -18.37
N ALA A 189 -9.91 -0.92 -18.20
CA ALA A 189 -8.52 -0.76 -18.61
C ALA A 189 -8.34 -0.79 -20.14
N GLY A 190 -9.31 -1.36 -20.88
CA GLY A 190 -9.23 -1.57 -22.33
C GLY A 190 -8.43 -2.81 -22.71
N GLU A 191 -8.31 -3.78 -21.78
CA GLU A 191 -7.69 -5.10 -22.03
C GLU A 191 -8.70 -6.16 -22.49
N ASP A 192 -9.99 -5.90 -22.26
CA ASP A 192 -11.11 -6.71 -22.75
C ASP A 192 -12.23 -5.81 -23.28
N GLU A 193 -13.14 -6.36 -24.08
CA GLU A 193 -14.29 -5.66 -24.66
C GLU A 193 -15.61 -6.15 -24.04
N PRO A 194 -16.59 -5.29 -23.80
CA PRO A 194 -17.92 -5.71 -23.40
C PRO A 194 -18.64 -6.45 -24.54
N ASP A 195 -19.54 -7.37 -24.19
CA ASP A 195 -20.40 -8.05 -25.18
C ASP A 195 -21.50 -7.10 -25.66
N GLU A 196 -22.02 -6.25 -24.77
CA GLU A 196 -23.03 -5.23 -25.04
C GLU A 196 -22.71 -3.94 -24.31
N GLY A 197 -23.24 -2.83 -24.80
CA GLY A 197 -23.05 -1.52 -24.19
C GLY A 197 -21.80 -0.80 -24.67
N THR A 198 -21.45 0.29 -23.98
CA THR A 198 -20.31 1.13 -24.35
C THR A 198 -19.54 1.65 -23.15
N VAL A 199 -18.22 1.75 -23.30
CA VAL A 199 -17.31 2.41 -22.34
C VAL A 199 -16.63 3.57 -23.04
N LYS A 200 -16.86 4.79 -22.59
CA LYS A 200 -16.32 6.01 -23.18
C LYS A 200 -15.46 6.76 -22.18
N TRP A 201 -14.19 6.88 -22.48
CA TRP A 201 -13.25 7.69 -21.72
C TRP A 201 -13.14 9.11 -22.30
N GLY A 202 -13.00 10.08 -21.43
CA GLY A 202 -12.75 11.46 -21.81
C GLY A 202 -11.43 11.64 -22.55
N VAL A 203 -11.36 12.60 -23.47
CA VAL A 203 -10.17 12.85 -24.33
C VAL A 203 -8.91 13.20 -23.52
N SER A 204 -9.07 13.84 -22.36
CA SER A 204 -7.95 14.21 -21.47
C SER A 204 -7.61 13.15 -20.43
N THR A 205 -8.34 12.04 -20.41
CA THR A 205 -8.14 10.98 -19.42
C THR A 205 -6.98 10.08 -19.81
N SER A 206 -6.04 9.89 -18.91
CA SER A 206 -4.95 8.92 -18.99
C SER A 206 -5.14 7.86 -17.90
N ARG A 207 -4.91 6.60 -18.26
CA ARG A 207 -5.19 5.46 -17.38
C ARG A 207 -3.94 4.65 -17.10
N SER A 208 -3.80 4.18 -15.86
CA SER A 208 -2.80 3.18 -15.49
C SER A 208 -3.51 2.02 -14.81
N TYR A 209 -3.19 0.81 -15.24
CA TYR A 209 -3.82 -0.41 -14.76
C TYR A 209 -2.85 -1.32 -14.02
N PHE A 210 -3.28 -1.73 -12.82
CA PHE A 210 -2.67 -2.78 -12.02
C PHE A 210 -3.59 -4.00 -12.06
N PRO A 211 -3.26 -5.04 -12.85
CA PRO A 211 -4.07 -6.25 -12.95
C PRO A 211 -3.86 -7.17 -11.75
N LYS A 212 -4.88 -7.98 -11.43
CA LYS A 212 -4.81 -9.02 -10.40
C LYS A 212 -3.71 -10.05 -10.71
N ASP A 213 -3.64 -10.51 -11.96
CA ASP A 213 -2.54 -11.35 -12.46
C ASP A 213 -1.51 -10.50 -13.21
N ASN A 214 -0.34 -10.39 -12.60
CA ASN A 214 0.79 -9.63 -13.14
C ASN A 214 1.74 -10.46 -14.00
N SER A 215 1.51 -11.77 -14.18
CA SER A 215 2.42 -12.72 -14.82
C SER A 215 2.88 -12.26 -16.20
N LYS A 216 1.97 -11.67 -17.01
CA LYS A 216 2.29 -11.15 -18.36
C LYS A 216 3.42 -10.10 -18.40
N TYR A 217 3.71 -9.42 -17.28
CA TYR A 217 4.77 -8.40 -17.20
C TYR A 217 6.12 -8.98 -16.79
N PHE A 218 6.14 -10.18 -16.21
CA PHE A 218 7.31 -10.77 -15.57
C PHE A 218 7.74 -12.09 -16.17
N ASP A 219 6.79 -12.95 -16.56
CA ASP A 219 7.09 -14.30 -17.02
C ASP A 219 7.80 -14.27 -18.39
N GLY A 220 8.90 -15.01 -18.46
CA GLY A 220 9.73 -15.09 -19.67
C GLY A 220 10.53 -13.80 -19.96
N CYS A 221 10.48 -12.77 -19.12
CA CYS A 221 11.26 -11.56 -19.31
C CYS A 221 12.60 -11.66 -18.56
N GLU A 222 13.71 -11.56 -19.28
CA GLU A 222 15.06 -11.65 -18.75
C GLU A 222 15.71 -10.30 -18.42
N LEU A 223 14.97 -9.21 -18.57
CA LEU A 223 15.46 -7.87 -18.23
C LEU A 223 15.71 -7.75 -16.73
N ASN A 224 16.70 -6.95 -16.35
CA ASN A 224 16.87 -6.51 -14.98
C ASN A 224 15.83 -5.43 -14.62
N LEU A 225 15.68 -5.14 -13.33
CA LEU A 225 14.70 -4.17 -12.85
C LEU A 225 14.86 -2.78 -13.49
N VAL A 226 16.08 -2.31 -13.62
CA VAL A 226 16.37 -0.97 -14.18
C VAL A 226 15.90 -0.89 -15.62
N ASP A 227 16.26 -1.87 -16.45
CA ASP A 227 15.91 -1.87 -17.87
C ASP A 227 14.42 -2.14 -18.09
N TRP A 228 13.83 -2.98 -17.25
CA TRP A 228 12.38 -3.21 -17.25
C TRP A 228 11.59 -1.95 -16.91
N LEU A 229 11.96 -1.23 -15.84
CA LEU A 229 11.25 -0.04 -15.43
C LEU A 229 11.46 1.12 -16.41
N ARG A 230 12.65 1.21 -17.01
CA ARG A 230 13.00 2.24 -18.02
C ARG A 230 12.07 2.25 -19.22
N GLN A 231 11.52 1.10 -19.62
CA GLN A 231 10.60 0.99 -20.75
C GLN A 231 9.32 1.83 -20.55
N TYR A 232 8.95 2.06 -19.29
CA TYR A 232 7.73 2.76 -18.91
C TYR A 232 7.96 4.23 -18.56
N SER A 233 9.20 4.70 -18.57
CA SER A 233 9.47 6.11 -18.34
C SER A 233 9.16 6.94 -19.59
N ALA A 234 8.69 8.19 -19.37
CA ALA A 234 8.45 9.12 -20.46
C ALA A 234 9.73 9.31 -21.31
N ALA A 235 9.56 9.55 -22.61
CA ALA A 235 10.67 9.82 -23.50
C ALA A 235 11.36 11.14 -23.11
N GLY A 236 12.56 11.04 -22.51
CA GLY A 236 13.38 12.18 -22.12
C GLY A 236 14.71 11.73 -21.53
N PHE A 237 15.78 12.49 -21.76
CA PHE A 237 17.12 12.14 -21.30
C PHE A 237 17.20 11.99 -19.78
N GLU A 238 16.51 12.84 -19.03
CA GLU A 238 16.55 12.81 -17.56
C GLU A 238 15.76 11.64 -16.99
N THR A 239 14.59 11.34 -17.52
CA THR A 239 13.70 10.25 -17.04
C THR A 239 14.17 8.86 -17.42
N GLN A 240 14.97 8.73 -18.49
CA GLN A 240 15.57 7.47 -18.94
C GLN A 240 16.96 7.21 -18.36
N ASN A 241 17.52 8.19 -17.63
CA ASN A 241 18.82 8.04 -16.99
C ASN A 241 18.77 6.93 -15.91
N GLU A 242 19.76 6.04 -15.94
CA GLU A 242 19.88 4.95 -14.97
C GLU A 242 19.84 5.44 -13.52
N SER A 243 20.50 6.56 -13.21
CA SER A 243 20.49 7.14 -11.86
C SER A 243 19.10 7.55 -11.40
N TYR A 244 18.25 8.07 -12.31
CA TYR A 244 16.85 8.41 -12.02
C TYR A 244 16.03 7.15 -11.71
N ILE A 245 16.12 6.13 -12.57
CA ILE A 245 15.42 4.85 -12.39
C ILE A 245 15.85 4.16 -11.11
N ARG A 246 17.16 4.11 -10.83
CA ARG A 246 17.69 3.53 -9.58
C ARG A 246 17.24 4.29 -8.34
N GLY A 247 17.18 5.62 -8.40
CA GLY A 247 16.64 6.46 -7.33
C GLY A 247 15.16 6.16 -7.07
N PHE A 248 14.41 5.89 -8.13
CA PHE A 248 13.01 5.53 -8.07
C PHE A 248 12.80 4.13 -7.44
N LEU A 249 13.56 3.13 -7.91
CA LEU A 249 13.57 1.79 -7.33
C LEU A 249 14.03 1.80 -5.86
N GLY A 250 14.99 2.64 -5.51
CA GLY A 250 15.46 2.81 -4.13
C GLY A 250 14.35 3.27 -3.19
N ARG A 251 13.45 4.16 -3.64
CA ARG A 251 12.26 4.57 -2.88
C ARG A 251 11.28 3.41 -2.66
N MET A 252 11.27 2.42 -3.56
CA MET A 252 10.47 1.20 -3.47
C MET A 252 11.23 0.05 -2.79
N LEU A 253 12.27 0.37 -2.00
CA LEU A 253 13.07 -0.56 -1.21
C LEU A 253 13.95 -1.55 -2.02
N PHE A 254 14.18 -1.29 -3.29
CA PHE A 254 15.21 -2.00 -4.04
C PHE A 254 16.54 -1.29 -3.87
N SER A 255 17.52 -1.93 -3.24
CA SER A 255 18.81 -1.31 -2.89
C SER A 255 20.00 -2.12 -3.36
N GLY A 256 21.13 -1.42 -3.59
CA GLY A 256 22.39 -2.07 -3.97
C GLY A 256 22.25 -2.88 -5.26
N ASP A 257 22.57 -4.17 -5.18
CA ASP A 257 22.54 -5.09 -6.31
C ASP A 257 21.14 -5.60 -6.66
N ASP A 258 20.15 -5.37 -5.81
CA ASP A 258 18.77 -5.81 -6.07
C ASP A 258 18.20 -5.22 -7.37
N VAL A 259 18.60 -4.00 -7.74
CA VAL A 259 18.14 -3.32 -8.95
C VAL A 259 18.59 -4.00 -10.25
N PHE A 260 19.60 -4.87 -10.17
CA PHE A 260 20.11 -5.65 -11.31
C PHE A 260 19.59 -7.09 -11.35
N LYS A 261 18.76 -7.51 -10.38
CA LYS A 261 18.07 -8.80 -10.44
C LYS A 261 17.19 -8.86 -11.69
N GLN A 262 17.14 -10.03 -12.29
CA GLN A 262 16.15 -10.30 -13.34
C GLN A 262 14.74 -10.29 -12.75
N ILE A 263 13.80 -9.74 -13.50
CA ILE A 263 12.43 -9.56 -13.00
C ILE A 263 11.65 -10.86 -12.85
N ASN A 264 12.03 -11.92 -13.58
CA ASN A 264 11.41 -13.24 -13.49
C ASN A 264 11.70 -13.98 -12.17
N VAL A 265 12.75 -13.59 -11.42
CA VAL A 265 13.11 -14.22 -10.13
C VAL A 265 12.58 -13.45 -8.91
N LEU A 266 11.83 -12.38 -9.12
CA LEU A 266 11.28 -11.56 -8.04
C LEU A 266 10.19 -12.29 -7.26
N SER A 267 10.15 -12.06 -5.95
CA SER A 267 9.05 -12.49 -5.09
C SER A 267 7.74 -11.76 -5.44
N GLY A 268 6.60 -12.31 -4.99
CA GLY A 268 5.29 -11.68 -5.23
C GLY A 268 5.23 -10.22 -4.78
N GLY A 269 5.68 -9.91 -3.57
CA GLY A 269 5.72 -8.54 -3.06
C GLY A 269 6.68 -7.62 -3.84
N GLU A 270 7.83 -8.13 -4.30
CA GLU A 270 8.73 -7.38 -5.18
C GLU A 270 8.08 -7.07 -6.53
N LYS A 271 7.39 -8.04 -7.14
CA LYS A 271 6.62 -7.83 -8.39
C LYS A 271 5.55 -6.75 -8.22
N VAL A 272 4.80 -6.77 -7.10
CA VAL A 272 3.80 -5.73 -6.80
C VAL A 272 4.46 -4.35 -6.68
N ARG A 273 5.58 -4.22 -5.94
CA ARG A 273 6.32 -2.96 -5.83
C ARG A 273 6.85 -2.47 -7.19
N CYS A 274 7.26 -3.37 -8.07
CA CYS A 274 7.63 -3.01 -9.45
C CYS A 274 6.45 -2.46 -10.24
N MET A 275 5.28 -3.11 -10.15
CA MET A 275 4.06 -2.64 -10.82
C MET A 275 3.60 -1.28 -10.31
N LEU A 276 3.67 -1.03 -9.01
CA LEU A 276 3.40 0.28 -8.43
C LEU A 276 4.39 1.35 -8.93
N SER A 277 5.69 0.99 -9.03
CA SER A 277 6.71 1.86 -9.62
C SER A 277 6.38 2.26 -11.05
N ARG A 278 5.94 1.28 -11.86
CA ARG A 278 5.49 1.51 -13.23
C ARG A 278 4.30 2.47 -13.27
N MET A 279 3.30 2.28 -12.42
CA MET A 279 2.13 3.16 -12.37
C MET A 279 2.49 4.61 -11.97
N MET A 280 3.38 4.76 -11.00
CA MET A 280 3.86 6.09 -10.58
C MET A 280 4.62 6.81 -11.69
N LEU A 281 5.34 6.08 -12.56
CA LEU A 281 6.07 6.67 -13.69
C LEU A 281 5.16 7.12 -14.84
N TYR A 282 3.96 6.55 -14.95
CA TYR A 282 3.04 6.92 -16.04
C TYR A 282 2.37 8.28 -15.87
N GLY A 283 2.35 8.85 -14.68
CA GLY A 283 1.71 10.13 -14.41
C GLY A 283 0.22 10.20 -14.81
N SER A 284 -0.49 9.08 -14.73
CA SER A 284 -1.90 8.96 -15.14
C SER A 284 -2.83 9.67 -14.17
N ASN A 285 -3.93 10.24 -14.69
CA ASN A 285 -4.93 10.91 -13.86
C ASN A 285 -6.08 9.99 -13.39
N VAL A 286 -6.13 8.74 -13.90
CA VAL A 286 -7.00 7.68 -13.39
C VAL A 286 -6.17 6.43 -13.13
N LEU A 287 -6.30 5.88 -11.92
CA LEU A 287 -5.67 4.64 -11.51
C LEU A 287 -6.75 3.55 -11.41
N ILE A 288 -6.50 2.42 -12.05
CA ILE A 288 -7.35 1.22 -11.99
C ILE A 288 -6.52 0.12 -11.32
N LEU A 289 -6.97 -0.39 -10.16
CA LEU A 289 -6.19 -1.36 -9.37
C LEU A 289 -7.06 -2.56 -8.99
N ASP A 290 -6.68 -3.73 -9.49
CA ASP A 290 -7.34 -5.00 -9.15
C ASP A 290 -6.49 -5.75 -8.12
N GLN A 291 -6.95 -5.79 -6.87
CA GLN A 291 -6.31 -6.44 -5.71
C GLN A 291 -4.85 -5.99 -5.46
N PRO A 292 -4.57 -4.67 -5.33
CA PRO A 292 -3.20 -4.14 -5.21
C PRO A 292 -2.53 -4.48 -3.87
N THR A 293 -3.29 -4.95 -2.89
CA THR A 293 -2.81 -5.28 -1.55
C THR A 293 -2.31 -6.71 -1.42
N ASN A 294 -2.63 -7.59 -2.40
CA ASN A 294 -2.20 -8.97 -2.38
C ASN A 294 -0.67 -9.10 -2.39
N HIS A 295 -0.14 -10.01 -1.58
CA HIS A 295 1.29 -10.27 -1.43
C HIS A 295 2.13 -9.12 -0.87
N LEU A 296 1.52 -8.06 -0.34
CA LEU A 296 2.20 -6.97 0.33
C LEU A 296 2.25 -7.17 1.84
N ASP A 297 3.36 -6.76 2.45
CA ASP A 297 3.46 -6.62 3.90
C ASP A 297 2.69 -5.38 4.41
N LEU A 298 2.44 -5.33 5.70
CA LEU A 298 1.69 -4.25 6.35
C LEU A 298 2.25 -2.85 6.06
N GLU A 299 3.57 -2.73 5.97
CA GLU A 299 4.27 -1.50 5.67
C GLU A 299 3.99 -1.03 4.24
N SER A 300 4.03 -1.96 3.29
CA SER A 300 3.72 -1.68 1.88
C SER A 300 2.25 -1.37 1.67
N ILE A 301 1.33 -2.11 2.32
CA ILE A 301 -0.12 -1.80 2.29
C ILE A 301 -0.36 -0.39 2.82
N THR A 302 0.29 -0.03 3.95
CA THR A 302 0.18 1.33 4.53
C THR A 302 0.67 2.40 3.55
N ALA A 303 1.78 2.14 2.87
CA ALA A 303 2.32 3.09 1.90
C ALA A 303 1.40 3.28 0.68
N VAL A 304 0.85 2.20 0.14
CA VAL A 304 -0.12 2.25 -0.98
C VAL A 304 -1.38 2.99 -0.56
N ASN A 305 -1.93 2.66 0.62
CA ASN A 305 -3.11 3.33 1.18
C ASN A 305 -2.91 4.85 1.27
N ASN A 306 -1.80 5.27 1.88
CA ASN A 306 -1.48 6.69 2.02
C ASN A 306 -1.25 7.37 0.67
N GLY A 307 -0.60 6.68 -0.28
CA GLY A 307 -0.39 7.17 -1.64
C GLY A 307 -1.71 7.40 -2.38
N LEU A 308 -2.66 6.47 -2.30
CA LEU A 308 -3.98 6.60 -2.93
C LEU A 308 -4.86 7.64 -2.23
N LYS A 309 -4.79 7.76 -0.91
CA LYS A 309 -5.48 8.84 -0.17
C LYS A 309 -4.99 10.21 -0.59
N ALA A 310 -3.69 10.39 -0.75
CA ALA A 310 -3.08 11.66 -1.14
C ALA A 310 -3.24 11.98 -2.63
N PHE A 311 -3.49 10.98 -3.47
CA PHE A 311 -3.64 11.15 -4.91
C PHE A 311 -4.86 12.03 -5.24
N LYS A 312 -4.62 13.09 -6.04
CA LYS A 312 -5.65 14.05 -6.43
C LYS A 312 -6.45 13.67 -7.67
N GLY A 313 -6.06 12.59 -8.35
CA GLY A 313 -6.80 12.02 -9.47
C GLY A 313 -7.85 11.02 -9.01
N ASN A 314 -8.45 10.36 -9.97
CA ASN A 314 -9.48 9.36 -9.75
C ASN A 314 -8.89 7.96 -9.55
N VAL A 315 -9.57 7.18 -8.71
CA VAL A 315 -9.18 5.80 -8.43
C VAL A 315 -10.38 4.88 -8.61
N ILE A 316 -10.20 3.78 -9.32
CA ILE A 316 -11.15 2.66 -9.36
C ILE A 316 -10.37 1.44 -8.89
N PHE A 317 -10.81 0.80 -7.83
CA PHE A 317 -10.05 -0.32 -7.25
C PHE A 317 -10.94 -1.41 -6.68
N ALA A 318 -10.39 -2.60 -6.56
CA ALA A 318 -10.95 -3.71 -5.81
C ALA A 318 -9.92 -4.19 -4.79
N SER A 319 -10.35 -4.47 -3.57
CA SER A 319 -9.52 -5.05 -2.52
C SER A 319 -10.38 -5.80 -1.50
N HIS A 320 -9.84 -6.85 -0.90
CA HIS A 320 -10.44 -7.54 0.24
C HIS A 320 -10.03 -6.95 1.59
N ASP A 321 -9.04 -6.06 1.60
CA ASP A 321 -8.61 -5.36 2.82
C ASP A 321 -9.64 -4.31 3.22
N HIS A 322 -10.41 -4.61 4.28
CA HIS A 322 -11.49 -3.76 4.80
C HIS A 322 -11.01 -2.34 5.11
N GLU A 323 -9.90 -2.21 5.83
CA GLU A 323 -9.34 -0.92 6.23
C GLU A 323 -8.88 -0.11 4.99
N PHE A 324 -8.32 -0.80 4.00
CA PHE A 324 -7.91 -0.18 2.74
C PHE A 324 -9.11 0.36 1.96
N VAL A 325 -10.17 -0.44 1.83
CA VAL A 325 -11.40 0.00 1.15
C VAL A 325 -12.04 1.16 1.91
N ASN A 326 -12.19 1.04 3.23
CA ASN A 326 -12.86 2.04 4.06
C ASN A 326 -12.14 3.40 4.07
N THR A 327 -10.80 3.38 4.04
CA THR A 327 -10.00 4.61 4.13
C THR A 327 -9.73 5.29 2.79
N VAL A 328 -9.80 4.56 1.67
CA VAL A 328 -9.54 5.11 0.33
C VAL A 328 -10.83 5.48 -0.39
N ALA A 329 -11.87 4.62 -0.32
CA ALA A 329 -13.10 4.81 -1.08
C ALA A 329 -13.98 5.93 -0.52
N ASN A 330 -14.60 6.70 -1.41
CA ASN A 330 -15.71 7.61 -1.12
C ASN A 330 -16.99 7.23 -1.88
N ARG A 331 -16.90 6.14 -2.67
CA ARG A 331 -18.01 5.61 -3.46
C ARG A 331 -17.86 4.11 -3.61
N ILE A 332 -18.92 3.37 -3.40
CA ILE A 332 -18.98 1.91 -3.48
C ILE A 332 -19.86 1.50 -4.66
N ILE A 333 -19.35 0.61 -5.51
CA ILE A 333 -20.12 -0.09 -6.54
C ILE A 333 -20.09 -1.57 -6.19
N ASP A 334 -21.24 -2.12 -5.75
CA ASP A 334 -21.40 -3.53 -5.41
C ASP A 334 -22.02 -4.29 -6.60
N ILE A 335 -21.28 -5.27 -7.13
CA ILE A 335 -21.75 -6.17 -8.20
C ILE A 335 -22.49 -7.33 -7.54
N ARG A 336 -23.79 -7.42 -7.79
CA ARG A 336 -24.65 -8.47 -7.26
C ARG A 336 -24.49 -9.78 -8.03
N GLU A 337 -25.04 -10.87 -7.47
CA GLU A 337 -25.04 -12.19 -8.10
C GLU A 337 -25.71 -12.20 -9.51
N ASP A 338 -26.72 -11.38 -9.73
CA ASP A 338 -27.42 -11.26 -11.04
C ASP A 338 -26.66 -10.39 -12.06
N GLY A 339 -25.47 -9.95 -11.71
CA GLY A 339 -24.60 -9.10 -12.54
C GLY A 339 -25.02 -7.63 -12.59
N THR A 340 -26.06 -7.21 -11.84
CA THR A 340 -26.42 -5.79 -11.71
C THR A 340 -25.57 -5.10 -10.65
N ILE A 341 -25.62 -3.76 -10.60
CA ILE A 341 -24.83 -3.00 -9.62
C ILE A 341 -25.71 -2.20 -8.65
N VAL A 342 -25.18 -2.02 -7.44
CA VAL A 342 -25.62 -1.00 -6.49
C VAL A 342 -24.52 0.04 -6.38
N ASP A 343 -24.84 1.28 -6.67
CA ASP A 343 -23.92 2.41 -6.66
C ASP A 343 -24.30 3.38 -5.52
N ARG A 344 -23.37 3.65 -4.60
CA ARG A 344 -23.58 4.48 -3.42
C ARG A 344 -22.38 5.40 -3.15
N MET A 345 -22.66 6.68 -2.91
CA MET A 345 -21.70 7.67 -2.42
C MET A 345 -21.60 7.57 -0.90
N CYS A 346 -20.76 6.67 -0.42
CA CYS A 346 -20.58 6.40 1.01
C CYS A 346 -19.22 5.73 1.26
N THR A 347 -18.80 5.65 2.52
CA THR A 347 -17.68 4.83 2.96
C THR A 347 -18.06 3.36 2.99
N PHE A 348 -17.08 2.49 3.14
CA PHE A 348 -17.34 1.05 3.18
C PHE A 348 -18.12 0.63 4.44
N ASP A 349 -17.79 1.18 5.60
CA ASP A 349 -18.52 0.90 6.84
C ASP A 349 -19.98 1.32 6.74
N GLU A 350 -20.26 2.53 6.23
CA GLU A 350 -21.63 3.00 5.99
C GLU A 350 -22.38 2.06 5.03
N TYR A 351 -21.71 1.54 4.01
CA TYR A 351 -22.31 0.60 3.07
C TYR A 351 -22.68 -0.73 3.76
N ILE A 352 -21.78 -1.29 4.56
CA ILE A 352 -22.04 -2.54 5.31
C ILE A 352 -23.21 -2.36 6.29
N GLU A 353 -23.26 -1.23 7.01
CA GLU A 353 -24.38 -0.92 7.91
C GLU A 353 -25.72 -0.87 7.15
N MET A 354 -25.76 -0.25 5.97
CA MET A 354 -26.95 -0.22 5.12
C MET A 354 -27.35 -1.62 4.65
N LYS A 355 -26.38 -2.49 4.32
CA LYS A 355 -26.64 -3.87 3.87
C LYS A 355 -27.18 -4.75 5.00
N ARG A 356 -26.74 -4.54 6.24
CA ARG A 356 -27.21 -5.26 7.45
C ARG A 356 -28.58 -4.77 7.95
N GLY A 357 -28.95 -3.54 7.64
CA GLY A 357 -30.23 -2.92 8.07
C GLY A 357 -31.39 -3.19 7.15
N ASN A 358 -31.19 -3.81 6.02
CA ASN A 358 -32.22 -4.25 5.05
C ASN A 358 -32.40 -5.77 5.10
#